data_b0d711d157e32d42c3c4f71b176cb7f7
#
_entry.id   b0d711d157e32d42c3c4f71b176cb7f7
#
_cell.length_a   1.000
_cell.length_b   1.000
_cell.length_c   1.000
_cell.angle_alpha   90.00
_cell.angle_beta   90.00
_cell.angle_gamma   90.00
#
_symmetry.space_group_name_H-M   'P 1'
#
loop_
_entity.id
_entity.type
_entity.pdbx_description
1 polymer ?
#
loop_
_entity_poly.entity_id
_entity_poly.type
_entity_poly.pdbx_seq_one_letter_code
_entity_poly.pdbx_strand_id
1 'polypeptide(L)'
;MKTLFAVLLFASSAFAQNQAPASNPQAAACGPNDVHFNIKQDSSEHPALLEPGKALVYVIQDEDNPDCFKCDTTTRVGLDGAWVGTNNEDSYFYFSVEPGEHHLCANRLSQLGVTAKPISLLGFTAEVGKTYYFRIHAVYGADRGASYSDFGAVNPDEAKYLISISTYAVSRPKK
;
A
#
# COMPACT_ATOMS: atom_id res chain seq x y z
N MET A 1 31.39 20.10 70.77
CA MET A 1 30.74 19.16 69.89
C MET A 1 30.17 19.98 68.72
N LYS A 2 30.79 19.90 67.50
CA LYS A 2 30.35 20.61 66.31
C LYS A 2 29.80 19.57 65.35
N THR A 3 28.48 19.59 65.14
CA THR A 3 27.78 18.73 64.20
C THR A 3 27.78 19.36 62.81
N LEU A 4 28.47 18.73 61.84
CA LEU A 4 28.43 19.09 60.43
C LEU A 4 27.19 18.44 59.79
N PHE A 5 26.28 19.23 59.26
CA PHE A 5 25.19 18.77 58.33
C PHE A 5 25.72 18.76 56.91
N ALA A 6 25.84 17.59 56.33
CA ALA A 6 26.10 17.42 54.90
C ALA A 6 24.79 17.49 54.14
N VAL A 7 24.65 18.51 53.27
CA VAL A 7 23.53 18.66 52.32
C VAL A 7 23.88 17.92 51.05
N LEU A 8 23.18 16.81 50.78
CA LEU A 8 23.25 16.06 49.52
C LEU A 8 22.34 16.75 48.47
N LEU A 9 22.95 17.41 47.49
CA LEU A 9 22.25 17.91 46.29
C LEU A 9 22.06 16.78 45.31
N PHE A 10 20.80 16.31 45.15
CA PHE A 10 20.41 15.39 44.08
C PHE A 10 20.26 16.21 42.78
N ALA A 11 21.18 16.05 41.84
CA ALA A 11 21.04 16.55 40.48
C ALA A 11 20.09 15.62 39.71
N SER A 12 18.84 16.07 39.49
CA SER A 12 17.88 15.40 38.63
C SER A 12 18.25 15.69 37.17
N SER A 13 18.88 14.73 36.50
CA SER A 13 19.06 14.77 35.03
C SER A 13 17.71 14.53 34.34
N ALA A 14 17.12 15.63 33.85
CA ALA A 14 15.98 15.56 32.96
C ALA A 14 16.46 14.99 31.61
N PHE A 15 16.15 13.70 31.34
CA PHE A 15 16.27 13.13 30.01
C PHE A 15 15.20 13.81 29.14
N ALA A 16 15.63 14.77 28.30
CA ALA A 16 14.81 15.26 27.20
C ALA A 16 14.58 14.07 26.24
N GLN A 17 13.40 13.46 26.31
CA GLN A 17 12.94 12.53 25.30
C GLN A 17 12.76 13.32 24.01
N ASN A 18 13.72 13.18 23.10
CA ASN A 18 13.58 13.60 21.72
C ASN A 18 12.50 12.71 21.09
N GLN A 19 11.22 13.08 21.23
CA GLN A 19 10.16 12.50 20.43
C GLN A 19 10.44 12.90 18.98
N ALA A 20 10.88 11.92 18.19
CA ALA A 20 10.91 12.07 16.75
C ALA A 20 9.51 12.54 16.29
N PRO A 21 9.40 13.53 15.38
CA PRO A 21 8.11 13.96 14.87
C PRO A 21 7.36 12.73 14.38
N ALA A 22 6.10 12.56 14.80
CA ALA A 22 5.25 11.47 14.38
C ALA A 22 5.26 11.45 12.84
N SER A 23 5.87 10.42 12.24
CA SER A 23 5.97 10.28 10.79
C SER A 23 4.54 10.24 10.24
N ASN A 24 4.26 11.10 9.26
CA ASN A 24 2.96 11.09 8.58
C ASN A 24 2.77 9.68 7.96
N PRO A 25 1.76 8.88 8.39
CA PRO A 25 1.59 7.51 7.91
C PRO A 25 1.47 7.41 6.39
N GLN A 26 0.89 8.44 5.77
CA GLN A 26 0.81 8.52 4.31
C GLN A 26 2.20 8.67 3.68
N ALA A 27 3.05 9.52 4.22
CA ALA A 27 4.43 9.69 3.72
C ALA A 27 5.30 8.46 3.98
N ALA A 28 4.98 7.68 5.03
CA ALA A 28 5.67 6.43 5.32
C ALA A 28 5.33 5.28 4.34
N ALA A 29 4.17 5.33 3.70
CA ALA A 29 3.66 4.26 2.85
C ALA A 29 3.57 4.65 1.36
N CYS A 30 3.13 5.88 1.05
CA CYS A 30 2.91 6.35 -0.32
C CYS A 30 4.16 7.04 -0.88
N GLY A 31 4.35 6.95 -2.19
CA GLY A 31 5.40 7.69 -2.90
C GLY A 31 5.05 9.16 -3.16
N PRO A 32 5.96 9.94 -3.77
CA PRO A 32 5.76 11.35 -4.12
C PRO A 32 4.56 11.57 -5.04
N ASN A 33 3.87 12.72 -4.91
CA ASN A 33 2.63 13.00 -5.65
C ASN A 33 2.82 13.24 -7.15
N ASP A 34 3.99 13.70 -7.55
CA ASP A 34 4.36 14.06 -8.93
C ASP A 34 4.71 12.86 -9.83
N VAL A 35 4.81 11.66 -9.27
CA VAL A 35 5.10 10.45 -10.05
C VAL A 35 3.82 9.93 -10.69
N HIS A 36 3.83 9.83 -12.02
CA HIS A 36 2.76 9.25 -12.83
C HIS A 36 3.26 8.01 -13.56
N PHE A 37 2.33 7.12 -13.95
CA PHE A 37 2.65 5.88 -14.64
C PHE A 37 1.95 5.79 -16.00
N ASN A 38 2.63 5.16 -16.95
CA ASN A 38 2.01 4.55 -18.11
C ASN A 38 1.72 3.10 -17.75
N ILE A 39 0.48 2.65 -17.99
CA ILE A 39 0.03 1.30 -17.68
C ILE A 39 -0.26 0.59 -19.01
N LYS A 40 0.16 -0.65 -19.10
CA LYS A 40 -0.19 -1.58 -20.17
C LYS A 40 -0.68 -2.86 -19.54
N GLN A 41 -1.86 -3.32 -19.94
CA GLN A 41 -2.36 -4.63 -19.57
C GLN A 41 -1.79 -5.70 -20.49
N ASP A 42 -1.44 -6.84 -19.92
CA ASP A 42 -0.93 -8.01 -20.63
C ASP A 42 -1.76 -9.23 -20.20
N SER A 43 -2.40 -9.89 -21.18
CA SER A 43 -3.22 -11.07 -20.96
C SER A 43 -2.43 -12.38 -20.98
N SER A 44 -1.12 -12.34 -21.22
CA SER A 44 -0.27 -13.53 -21.12
C SER A 44 -0.04 -13.92 -19.67
N GLU A 45 0.29 -15.18 -19.43
CA GLU A 45 0.64 -15.65 -18.08
C GLU A 45 1.96 -15.03 -17.63
N HIS A 46 1.93 -14.46 -16.42
CA HIS A 46 3.11 -13.88 -15.75
C HIS A 46 3.37 -14.63 -14.43
N PRO A 47 4.02 -15.83 -14.49
CA PRO A 47 4.37 -16.54 -13.27
C PRO A 47 5.40 -15.76 -12.48
N ALA A 48 5.08 -15.40 -11.24
CA ALA A 48 6.03 -14.76 -10.36
C ALA A 48 7.07 -15.76 -9.87
N LEU A 49 8.32 -15.33 -9.88
CA LEU A 49 9.42 -16.07 -9.27
C LEU A 49 9.73 -15.47 -7.91
N LEU A 50 9.63 -16.30 -6.87
CA LEU A 50 10.05 -15.92 -5.53
C LEU A 50 11.57 -15.81 -5.50
N GLU A 51 12.08 -14.60 -5.23
CA GLU A 51 13.51 -14.36 -5.07
C GLU A 51 14.01 -14.99 -3.77
N PRO A 52 15.20 -15.64 -3.78
CA PRO A 52 15.79 -16.20 -2.57
C PRO A 52 15.97 -15.13 -1.49
N GLY A 53 15.56 -15.45 -0.28
CA GLY A 53 15.67 -14.55 0.88
C GLY A 53 14.58 -13.48 1.00
N LYS A 54 13.69 -13.36 0.02
CA LYS A 54 12.59 -12.37 0.01
C LYS A 54 11.23 -12.99 0.22
N ALA A 55 10.23 -12.14 0.38
CA ALA A 55 8.82 -12.45 0.26
C ALA A 55 8.26 -11.93 -1.07
N LEU A 56 7.15 -12.51 -1.51
CA LEU A 56 6.44 -12.11 -2.72
C LEU A 56 5.10 -11.45 -2.34
N VAL A 57 4.82 -10.32 -2.94
CA VAL A 57 3.57 -9.58 -2.73
C VAL A 57 2.82 -9.47 -4.04
N TYR A 58 1.56 -9.91 -4.05
CA TYR A 58 0.61 -9.65 -5.11
C TYR A 58 -0.35 -8.54 -4.69
N VAL A 59 -0.62 -7.62 -5.60
CA VAL A 59 -1.68 -6.62 -5.46
C VAL A 59 -2.64 -6.79 -6.61
N ILE A 60 -3.91 -7.06 -6.27
CA ILE A 60 -4.99 -7.35 -7.20
C ILE A 60 -6.02 -6.24 -7.07
N GLN A 61 -6.43 -5.67 -8.18
CA GLN A 61 -7.56 -4.74 -8.22
C GLN A 61 -8.71 -5.40 -8.95
N ASP A 62 -9.90 -5.30 -8.39
CA ASP A 62 -11.14 -5.72 -9.01
C ASP A 62 -12.25 -4.70 -8.76
N GLU A 63 -13.22 -4.68 -9.65
CA GLU A 63 -14.31 -3.72 -9.65
C GLU A 63 -15.65 -4.44 -9.80
N ASP A 64 -16.55 -4.25 -8.82
CA ASP A 64 -17.94 -4.75 -8.90
C ASP A 64 -18.87 -3.66 -9.48
N ASN A 65 -18.68 -3.25 -10.71
CA ASN A 65 -19.61 -2.32 -11.31
C ASN A 65 -19.96 -2.65 -12.76
N PRO A 66 -20.95 -3.53 -12.98
CA PRO A 66 -21.43 -3.88 -14.32
C PRO A 66 -22.03 -2.67 -15.08
N ASP A 67 -22.43 -1.61 -14.40
CA ASP A 67 -23.08 -0.44 -15.01
C ASP A 67 -22.11 0.70 -15.35
N CYS A 68 -20.86 0.60 -14.95
CA CYS A 68 -19.86 1.64 -15.22
C CYS A 68 -19.01 1.32 -16.45
N PHE A 69 -19.57 1.57 -17.62
CA PHE A 69 -18.94 1.34 -18.94
C PHE A 69 -17.60 2.10 -19.17
N LYS A 70 -17.15 2.94 -18.25
CA LYS A 70 -15.91 3.74 -18.33
C LYS A 70 -15.38 4.18 -16.96
N CYS A 71 -15.54 3.37 -15.94
CA CYS A 71 -14.88 3.63 -14.65
C CYS A 71 -13.45 3.10 -14.70
N ASP A 72 -12.60 3.69 -15.56
CA ASP A 72 -11.15 3.45 -15.56
C ASP A 72 -10.58 3.86 -14.20
N THR A 73 -10.64 2.94 -13.24
CA THR A 73 -10.09 3.20 -11.92
C THR A 73 -8.63 2.84 -11.92
N THR A 74 -7.80 3.86 -11.93
CA THR A 74 -6.36 3.69 -11.79
C THR A 74 -5.99 3.84 -10.32
N THR A 75 -5.27 2.86 -9.75
CA THR A 75 -4.77 2.93 -8.38
C THR A 75 -3.26 2.77 -8.35
N ARG A 76 -2.56 3.79 -7.85
CA ARG A 76 -1.12 3.69 -7.56
C ARG A 76 -0.92 2.92 -6.26
N VAL A 77 0.06 2.03 -6.26
CA VAL A 77 0.44 1.26 -5.07
C VAL A 77 1.82 1.71 -4.61
N GLY A 78 1.91 2.08 -3.34
CA GLY A 78 3.14 2.46 -2.66
C GLY A 78 3.57 1.40 -1.66
N LEU A 79 4.88 1.33 -1.45
CA LEU A 79 5.53 0.54 -0.41
C LEU A 79 6.62 1.39 0.24
N ASP A 80 6.55 1.57 1.55
CA ASP A 80 7.58 2.25 2.35
C ASP A 80 8.01 3.62 1.80
N GLY A 81 7.04 4.42 1.35
CA GLY A 81 7.27 5.76 0.82
C GLY A 81 7.68 5.84 -0.65
N ALA A 82 7.68 4.73 -1.38
CA ALA A 82 7.97 4.67 -2.81
C ALA A 82 6.83 4.03 -3.61
N TRP A 83 6.55 4.52 -4.81
CA TRP A 83 5.60 3.86 -5.71
C TRP A 83 6.22 2.62 -6.33
N VAL A 84 5.57 1.46 -6.17
CA VAL A 84 6.02 0.17 -6.70
C VAL A 84 5.27 -0.27 -7.95
N GLY A 85 4.09 0.30 -8.19
CA GLY A 85 3.30 -0.03 -9.37
C GLY A 85 1.96 0.69 -9.41
N THR A 86 1.17 0.32 -10.41
CA THR A 86 -0.17 0.88 -10.62
C THR A 86 -1.04 -0.17 -11.27
N ASN A 87 -2.25 -0.36 -10.74
CA ASN A 87 -3.31 -1.16 -11.33
C ASN A 87 -4.35 -0.26 -12.01
N ASN A 88 -5.06 -0.79 -12.97
CA ASN A 88 -6.27 -0.22 -13.53
C ASN A 88 -7.27 -1.34 -13.85
N GLU A 89 -8.56 -1.07 -13.63
CA GLU A 89 -9.62 -2.06 -13.83
C GLU A 89 -9.30 -3.43 -13.16
N ASP A 90 -9.75 -4.54 -13.75
CA ASP A 90 -9.47 -5.90 -13.28
C ASP A 90 -8.05 -6.31 -13.64
N SER A 91 -7.09 -5.93 -12.81
CA SER A 91 -5.68 -6.23 -13.04
C SER A 91 -4.92 -6.56 -11.77
N TYR A 92 -3.78 -7.21 -11.95
CA TYR A 92 -2.85 -7.51 -10.86
C TYR A 92 -1.40 -7.25 -11.28
N PHE A 93 -0.55 -7.03 -10.30
CA PHE A 93 0.90 -7.10 -10.45
C PHE A 93 1.52 -7.67 -9.17
N TYR A 94 2.81 -7.99 -9.22
CA TYR A 94 3.54 -8.49 -8.07
C TYR A 94 4.94 -7.90 -7.99
N PHE A 95 5.51 -7.96 -6.79
CA PHE A 95 6.88 -7.53 -6.51
C PHE A 95 7.46 -8.28 -5.31
N SER A 96 8.79 -8.34 -5.23
CA SER A 96 9.49 -8.91 -4.08
C SER A 96 9.77 -7.85 -3.03
N VAL A 97 9.73 -8.25 -1.73
CA VAL A 97 10.08 -7.40 -0.60
C VAL A 97 11.07 -8.11 0.32
N GLU A 98 11.91 -7.35 1.01
CA GLU A 98 12.75 -7.86 2.08
C GLU A 98 11.89 -8.33 3.26
N PRO A 99 12.37 -9.25 4.11
CA PRO A 99 11.67 -9.59 5.35
C PRO A 99 11.64 -8.40 6.32
N GLY A 100 10.51 -8.20 7.00
CA GLY A 100 10.35 -7.12 7.98
C GLY A 100 9.00 -6.47 7.96
N GLU A 101 8.86 -5.36 8.67
CA GLU A 101 7.65 -4.54 8.70
C GLU A 101 7.60 -3.63 7.47
N HIS A 102 6.45 -3.60 6.81
CA HIS A 102 6.20 -2.82 5.60
C HIS A 102 4.89 -2.05 5.69
N HIS A 103 4.85 -0.92 5.00
CA HIS A 103 3.69 -0.05 4.89
C HIS A 103 3.25 0.06 3.43
N LEU A 104 2.06 -0.45 3.13
CA LEU A 104 1.43 -0.35 1.83
C LEU A 104 0.48 0.84 1.75
N CYS A 105 0.40 1.43 0.57
CA CYS A 105 -0.50 2.50 0.21
C CYS A 105 -1.21 2.16 -1.09
N ALA A 106 -2.54 2.27 -1.10
CA ALA A 106 -3.33 2.31 -2.33
C ALA A 106 -3.86 3.74 -2.50
N ASN A 107 -3.46 4.41 -3.59
CA ASN A 107 -3.92 5.76 -3.92
C ASN A 107 -4.69 5.73 -5.23
N ARG A 108 -6.02 5.83 -5.12
CA ARG A 108 -6.95 5.84 -6.25
C ARG A 108 -6.91 7.19 -6.97
N LEU A 109 -6.69 7.14 -8.27
CA LEU A 109 -6.73 8.29 -9.17
C LEU A 109 -8.09 8.29 -9.87
N SER A 110 -9.00 9.17 -9.47
CA SER A 110 -10.31 9.30 -10.12
C SER A 110 -10.24 10.33 -11.25
N GLN A 111 -10.70 9.94 -12.44
CA GLN A 111 -10.91 10.89 -13.54
C GLN A 111 -12.14 11.79 -13.31
N LEU A 112 -13.06 11.40 -12.45
CA LEU A 112 -14.30 12.11 -12.16
C LEU A 112 -14.24 13.03 -10.93
N GLY A 113 -13.06 13.20 -10.32
CA GLY A 113 -12.80 14.27 -9.33
C GLY A 113 -13.41 14.09 -7.93
N VAL A 114 -14.18 13.03 -7.66
CA VAL A 114 -14.83 12.85 -6.35
C VAL A 114 -14.56 11.45 -5.80
N THR A 115 -13.46 11.31 -5.09
CA THR A 115 -13.22 10.12 -4.25
C THR A 115 -13.29 10.54 -2.78
N ALA A 116 -14.23 9.99 -2.02
CA ALA A 116 -14.40 10.32 -0.60
C ALA A 116 -13.19 9.89 0.25
N LYS A 117 -12.48 8.84 -0.16
CA LYS A 117 -11.23 8.37 0.46
C LYS A 117 -10.28 7.87 -0.64
N PRO A 118 -9.43 8.75 -1.22
CA PRO A 118 -8.53 8.34 -2.30
C PRO A 118 -7.36 7.48 -1.84
N ILE A 119 -7.05 7.46 -0.55
CA ILE A 119 -5.89 6.78 0.03
C ILE A 119 -6.34 5.79 1.08
N SER A 120 -5.86 4.55 0.94
CA SER A 120 -5.96 3.48 1.93
C SER A 120 -4.57 3.01 2.31
N LEU A 121 -4.33 2.80 3.61
CA LEU A 121 -3.03 2.41 4.16
C LEU A 121 -3.17 1.06 4.87
N LEU A 122 -2.14 0.22 4.74
CA LEU A 122 -2.07 -1.09 5.36
C LEU A 122 -0.64 -1.38 5.81
N GLY A 123 -0.47 -1.89 7.04
CA GLY A 123 0.81 -2.44 7.52
C GLY A 123 0.80 -3.96 7.50
N PHE A 124 1.94 -4.58 7.18
CA PHE A 124 2.13 -6.02 7.28
C PHE A 124 3.59 -6.38 7.58
N THR A 125 3.80 -7.59 8.11
CA THR A 125 5.14 -8.13 8.34
C THR A 125 5.43 -9.21 7.31
N ALA A 126 6.48 -9.01 6.51
CA ALA A 126 6.92 -9.97 5.51
C ALA A 126 7.89 -10.99 6.12
N GLU A 127 7.69 -12.27 5.81
CA GLU A 127 8.54 -13.38 6.19
C GLU A 127 9.19 -14.00 4.96
N VAL A 128 10.43 -14.44 5.10
CA VAL A 128 11.18 -15.12 4.02
C VAL A 128 10.39 -16.28 3.43
N GLY A 129 10.31 -16.34 2.12
CA GLY A 129 9.67 -17.45 1.39
C GLY A 129 8.15 -17.43 1.41
N LYS A 130 7.53 -16.43 2.02
CA LYS A 130 6.06 -16.28 2.05
C LYS A 130 5.54 -15.49 0.87
N THR A 131 4.30 -15.76 0.50
CA THR A 131 3.54 -14.99 -0.49
C THR A 131 2.36 -14.32 0.19
N TYR A 132 2.19 -13.05 -0.06
CA TYR A 132 1.12 -12.20 0.46
C TYR A 132 0.25 -11.72 -0.69
N TYR A 133 -1.06 -11.67 -0.44
CA TYR A 133 -2.05 -11.23 -1.41
C TYR A 133 -2.88 -10.10 -0.82
N PHE A 134 -2.90 -8.97 -1.52
CA PHE A 134 -3.69 -7.80 -1.16
C PHE A 134 -4.66 -7.47 -2.28
N ARG A 135 -5.89 -7.14 -1.91
CA ARG A 135 -6.97 -6.77 -2.83
C ARG A 135 -7.31 -5.31 -2.66
N ILE A 136 -7.43 -4.62 -3.77
CA ILE A 136 -8.02 -3.29 -3.88
C ILE A 136 -9.39 -3.50 -4.53
N HIS A 137 -10.45 -3.38 -3.75
CA HIS A 137 -11.81 -3.54 -4.24
C HIS A 137 -12.47 -2.18 -4.35
N ALA A 138 -12.87 -1.78 -5.56
CA ALA A 138 -13.57 -0.53 -5.80
C ALA A 138 -15.06 -0.72 -5.54
N VAL A 139 -15.60 -0.03 -4.53
CA VAL A 139 -17.01 -0.04 -4.19
C VAL A 139 -17.64 1.26 -4.66
N TYR A 140 -18.70 1.16 -5.47
CA TYR A 140 -19.47 2.30 -5.95
C TYR A 140 -20.77 2.42 -5.16
N GLY A 141 -20.98 3.56 -4.49
CA GLY A 141 -22.25 3.85 -3.83
C GLY A 141 -23.40 4.01 -4.85
N ALA A 142 -24.62 3.65 -4.43
CA ALA A 142 -25.84 3.79 -5.24
C ALA A 142 -26.10 5.25 -5.71
N ASP A 143 -25.64 6.22 -4.95
CA ASP A 143 -25.63 7.64 -5.32
C ASP A 143 -24.27 7.97 -5.93
N ARG A 144 -24.19 8.17 -7.22
CA ARG A 144 -23.02 8.44 -8.08
C ARG A 144 -21.88 9.33 -7.51
N GLY A 145 -21.85 9.58 -6.20
CA GLY A 145 -20.92 10.47 -5.50
C GLY A 145 -19.99 9.86 -4.46
N ALA A 146 -20.23 8.64 -3.98
CA ALA A 146 -19.42 8.05 -2.91
C ALA A 146 -18.81 6.72 -3.36
N SER A 147 -17.68 6.75 -4.04
CA SER A 147 -16.88 5.56 -4.26
C SER A 147 -15.72 5.53 -3.27
N TYR A 148 -15.46 4.37 -2.68
CA TYR A 148 -14.28 4.14 -1.85
C TYR A 148 -13.58 2.87 -2.30
N SER A 149 -12.32 2.73 -1.96
CA SER A 149 -11.59 1.49 -2.17
C SER A 149 -11.41 0.80 -0.83
N ASP A 150 -11.79 -0.46 -0.77
CA ASP A 150 -11.39 -1.35 0.30
C ASP A 150 -10.04 -1.96 -0.06
N PHE A 151 -9.06 -1.80 0.84
CA PHE A 151 -7.71 -2.31 0.63
C PHE A 151 -7.32 -3.20 1.80
N GLY A 152 -7.15 -4.49 1.56
CA GLY A 152 -6.90 -5.46 2.60
C GLY A 152 -6.24 -6.75 2.12
N ALA A 153 -5.80 -7.57 3.08
CA ALA A 153 -5.33 -8.91 2.80
C ALA A 153 -6.49 -9.80 2.34
N VAL A 154 -6.22 -10.66 1.36
CA VAL A 154 -7.15 -11.65 0.86
C VAL A 154 -6.58 -13.06 1.02
N ASN A 155 -7.44 -14.05 1.21
CA ASN A 155 -6.97 -15.43 1.33
C ASN A 155 -6.41 -15.96 0.00
N PRO A 156 -5.47 -16.93 0.03
CA PRO A 156 -4.78 -17.38 -1.17
C PRO A 156 -5.69 -18.01 -2.25
N ASP A 157 -6.80 -18.62 -1.87
CA ASP A 157 -7.69 -19.30 -2.85
C ASP A 157 -8.52 -18.26 -3.61
N GLU A 158 -9.05 -17.27 -2.92
CA GLU A 158 -9.72 -16.11 -3.54
C GLU A 158 -8.75 -15.31 -4.41
N ALA A 159 -7.54 -15.05 -3.92
CA ALA A 159 -6.50 -14.34 -4.68
C ALA A 159 -6.17 -15.06 -5.99
N LYS A 160 -5.99 -16.37 -5.98
CA LYS A 160 -5.72 -17.17 -7.20
C LYS A 160 -6.88 -17.10 -8.18
N TYR A 161 -8.11 -17.14 -7.68
CA TYR A 161 -9.30 -16.97 -8.53
C TYR A 161 -9.30 -15.61 -9.20
N LEU A 162 -9.13 -14.51 -8.42
CA LEU A 162 -9.09 -13.15 -8.94
C LEU A 162 -7.96 -12.96 -9.98
N ILE A 163 -6.75 -13.47 -9.69
CA ILE A 163 -5.63 -13.45 -10.64
C ILE A 163 -5.99 -14.17 -11.95
N SER A 164 -6.70 -15.31 -11.88
CA SER A 164 -7.06 -16.09 -13.07
C SER A 164 -8.04 -15.41 -14.03
N ILE A 165 -8.79 -14.43 -13.52
CA ILE A 165 -9.76 -13.65 -14.30
C ILE A 165 -9.29 -12.22 -14.60
N SER A 166 -8.12 -11.82 -14.08
CA SER A 166 -7.53 -10.48 -14.24
C SER A 166 -6.39 -10.48 -15.27
N THR A 167 -6.04 -9.30 -15.75
CA THR A 167 -4.87 -9.10 -16.61
C THR A 167 -3.64 -8.65 -15.80
N TYR A 168 -2.44 -8.95 -16.29
CA TYR A 168 -1.22 -8.46 -15.64
C TYR A 168 -0.96 -6.99 -16.00
N ALA A 169 -0.77 -6.16 -14.98
CA ALA A 169 -0.49 -4.73 -15.14
C ALA A 169 1.02 -4.46 -15.20
N VAL A 170 1.48 -4.00 -16.36
CA VAL A 170 2.85 -3.49 -16.55
C VAL A 170 2.83 -1.99 -16.41
N SER A 171 3.36 -1.46 -15.30
CA SER A 171 3.44 -0.03 -15.06
C SER A 171 4.87 0.50 -15.19
N ARG A 172 5.02 1.66 -15.83
CA ARG A 172 6.31 2.34 -16.00
C ARG A 172 6.16 3.81 -15.66
N PRO A 173 7.06 4.40 -14.84
CA PRO A 173 7.03 5.83 -14.57
C PRO A 173 7.06 6.64 -15.86
N LYS A 174 6.24 7.68 -15.94
CA LYS A 174 6.31 8.67 -17.04
C LYS A 174 7.56 9.52 -16.83
N LYS A 175 8.28 9.72 -17.92
CA LYS A 175 9.43 10.65 -17.94
C LYS A 175 8.93 12.08 -18.05
#